data_b31d45e8dc42566078b95fda9d7ca933
#
_entry.id   b31d45e8dc42566078b95fda9d7ca933
#
_cell.length_a   1.000
_cell.length_b   1.000
_cell.length_c   1.000
_cell.angle_alpha   90.00
_cell.angle_beta   90.00
_cell.angle_gamma   90.00
#
_symmetry.space_group_name_H-M   'P 1'
#
loop_
_entity.id
_entity.type
_entity.pdbx_description
1 polymer ?
#
loop_
_entity_poly.entity_id
_entity_poly.type
_entity_poly.pdbx_seq_one_letter_code
_entity_poly.pdbx_strand_id
1 'polypeptide(L)'
;MQKIYYGKAVYNTKEIRAVINVLKNNSLNLVDGPHVKILEKKVAKIFGKKYGLMVNSGSSANLLSLASFNFRKGSEIITPTLTFSTTVSPIYQLGLIPHFIGVLENKFIADTEQIEKCINKRTVAVIIPNLLGNIP
;
A
#
# COMPACT_ATOMS: atom_id res chain seq x y z
N MET A 1 33.05 -3.79 13.68
CA MET A 1 32.00 -4.09 12.69
C MET A 1 30.91 -3.04 12.79
N GLN A 2 30.55 -2.41 11.68
CA GLN A 2 29.45 -1.45 11.66
C GLN A 2 28.12 -2.24 11.71
N LYS A 3 27.24 -1.89 12.66
CA LYS A 3 25.95 -2.56 12.81
C LYS A 3 25.02 -2.14 11.66
N ILE A 4 24.54 -3.10 10.89
CA ILE A 4 23.55 -2.89 9.81
C ILE A 4 22.15 -3.09 10.42
N TYR A 5 21.29 -2.09 10.30
CA TYR A 5 19.91 -2.16 10.78
C TYR A 5 18.97 -2.55 9.63
N TYR A 6 17.95 -3.33 9.92
CA TYR A 6 16.89 -3.67 8.98
C TYR A 6 16.13 -2.44 8.45
N GLY A 7 15.91 -1.47 9.33
CA GLY A 7 15.31 -0.20 8.96
C GLY A 7 15.79 0.89 9.92
N LYS A 8 15.97 2.09 9.41
CA LYS A 8 16.37 3.27 10.18
C LYS A 8 15.73 4.52 9.57
N ALA A 9 15.20 5.38 10.43
CA ALA A 9 14.76 6.69 9.98
C ALA A 9 15.96 7.52 9.49
N VAL A 10 15.82 8.12 8.31
CA VAL A 10 16.83 8.99 7.70
C VAL A 10 16.26 10.40 7.62
N TYR A 11 16.80 11.31 8.41
CA TYR A 11 16.43 12.72 8.43
C TYR A 11 17.59 13.56 8.89
N ASN A 12 17.54 14.85 8.62
CA ASN A 12 18.51 15.83 9.05
C ASN A 12 17.82 17.10 9.60
N THR A 13 18.58 18.17 9.73
CA THR A 13 18.06 19.44 10.26
C THR A 13 16.95 20.09 9.44
N LYS A 14 16.80 19.73 8.15
CA LYS A 14 15.73 20.28 7.29
C LYS A 14 14.38 19.70 7.68
N GLU A 15 14.30 18.38 7.87
CA GLU A 15 13.07 17.70 8.30
C GLU A 15 12.67 18.16 9.72
N ILE A 16 13.65 18.25 10.64
CA ILE A 16 13.40 18.72 12.01
C ILE A 16 12.84 20.15 11.99
N ARG A 17 13.45 21.06 11.22
CA ARG A 17 12.95 22.44 11.09
C ARG A 17 11.56 22.50 10.48
N ALA A 18 11.27 21.67 9.48
CA ALA A 18 9.94 21.60 8.86
C ALA A 18 8.87 21.20 9.88
N VAL A 19 9.12 20.16 10.69
CA VAL A 19 8.21 19.73 11.76
C VAL A 19 8.01 20.83 12.81
N ILE A 20 9.08 21.46 13.29
CA ILE A 20 9.00 22.57 14.24
C ILE A 20 8.16 23.72 13.66
N ASN A 21 8.36 24.04 12.39
CA ASN A 21 7.61 25.11 11.71
C ASN A 21 6.10 24.80 11.65
N VAL A 22 5.73 23.55 11.36
CA VAL A 22 4.33 23.12 11.37
C VAL A 22 3.72 23.28 12.77
N LEU A 23 4.41 22.81 13.81
CA LEU A 23 3.90 22.90 15.19
C LEU A 23 3.74 24.36 15.63
N LYS A 24 4.65 25.26 15.26
CA LYS A 24 4.61 26.67 15.65
C LYS A 24 3.54 27.47 14.88
N ASN A 25 3.37 27.21 13.60
CA ASN A 25 2.61 28.10 12.71
C ASN A 25 1.27 27.51 12.22
N ASN A 26 1.01 26.21 12.43
CA ASN A 26 -0.19 25.52 11.94
C ASN A 26 -0.92 24.75 13.04
N SER A 27 -0.85 25.20 14.29
CA SER A 27 -1.39 24.49 15.45
C SER A 27 -2.90 24.16 15.36
N LEU A 28 -3.66 24.94 14.58
CA LEU A 28 -5.09 24.69 14.36
C LEU A 28 -5.39 23.59 13.33
N ASN A 29 -4.40 23.18 12.53
CA ASN A 29 -4.59 22.30 11.38
C ASN A 29 -3.57 21.14 11.39
N LEU A 30 -3.38 20.48 12.52
CA LEU A 30 -2.41 19.38 12.65
C LEU A 30 -2.95 18.04 12.13
N VAL A 31 -4.25 17.87 11.98
CA VAL A 31 -4.87 16.60 11.58
C VAL A 31 -4.91 16.44 10.06
N ASP A 32 -5.39 17.46 9.33
CA ASP A 32 -5.51 17.49 7.87
C ASP A 32 -5.02 18.83 7.34
N GLY A 33 -3.75 19.08 7.55
CA GLY A 33 -3.14 20.37 7.26
C GLY A 33 -2.76 20.57 5.79
N PRO A 34 -2.31 21.77 5.43
CA PRO A 34 -1.97 22.14 4.04
C PRO A 34 -0.87 21.26 3.45
N HIS A 35 0.06 20.76 4.27
CA HIS A 35 1.13 19.86 3.81
C HIS A 35 0.59 18.51 3.33
N VAL A 36 -0.43 17.96 4.00
CA VAL A 36 -1.12 16.72 3.57
C VAL A 36 -1.75 16.95 2.20
N LYS A 37 -2.51 18.03 2.02
CA LYS A 37 -3.15 18.36 0.74
C LYS A 37 -2.16 18.56 -0.41
N ILE A 38 -1.01 19.16 -0.13
CA ILE A 38 0.07 19.32 -1.12
C ILE A 38 0.64 17.95 -1.49
N LEU A 39 0.88 17.08 -0.50
CA LEU A 39 1.42 15.75 -0.75
C LEU A 39 0.43 14.89 -1.55
N GLU A 40 -0.85 14.88 -1.19
CA GLU A 40 -1.91 14.18 -1.93
C GLU A 40 -1.92 14.57 -3.41
N LYS A 41 -1.89 15.86 -3.72
CA LYS A 41 -1.83 16.37 -5.10
C LYS A 41 -0.56 15.93 -5.83
N LYS A 42 0.60 16.00 -5.18
CA LYS A 42 1.88 15.61 -5.79
C LYS A 42 1.91 14.11 -6.10
N VAL A 43 1.51 13.28 -5.14
CA VAL A 43 1.49 11.81 -5.32
C VAL A 43 0.47 11.43 -6.39
N ALA A 44 -0.74 11.98 -6.37
CA ALA A 44 -1.74 11.75 -7.40
C ALA A 44 -1.19 12.06 -8.80
N LYS A 45 -0.47 13.20 -8.96
CA LYS A 45 0.17 13.56 -10.24
C LYS A 45 1.22 12.56 -10.69
N ILE A 46 2.07 12.04 -9.78
CA ILE A 46 3.10 11.03 -10.11
C ILE A 46 2.45 9.77 -10.69
N PHE A 47 1.31 9.35 -10.16
CA PHE A 47 0.57 8.18 -10.62
C PHE A 47 -0.47 8.47 -11.70
N GLY A 48 -0.49 9.69 -12.27
CA GLY A 48 -1.47 10.08 -13.30
C GLY A 48 -2.93 10.03 -12.82
N LYS A 49 -3.16 10.21 -11.51
CA LYS A 49 -4.49 10.17 -10.89
C LYS A 49 -5.00 11.59 -10.60
N LYS A 50 -6.33 11.73 -10.59
CA LYS A 50 -6.99 13.02 -10.31
C LYS A 50 -6.92 13.37 -8.82
N TYR A 51 -7.02 12.38 -7.95
CA TYR A 51 -7.06 12.55 -6.50
C TYR A 51 -6.07 11.61 -5.82
N GLY A 52 -5.57 12.02 -4.67
CA GLY A 52 -4.85 11.23 -3.69
C GLY A 52 -5.50 11.39 -2.33
N LEU A 53 -5.45 10.37 -1.51
CA LEU A 53 -5.93 10.39 -0.13
C LEU A 53 -4.81 9.91 0.79
N MET A 54 -4.39 10.76 1.71
CA MET A 54 -3.44 10.41 2.75
C MET A 54 -4.15 9.63 3.86
N VAL A 55 -3.52 8.57 4.31
CA VAL A 55 -3.97 7.77 5.45
C VAL A 55 -2.81 7.55 6.42
N ASN A 56 -3.11 7.07 7.61
CA ASN A 56 -2.13 6.90 8.69
C ASN A 56 -1.12 5.77 8.47
N SER A 57 -1.40 4.83 7.55
CA SER A 57 -0.51 3.70 7.26
C SER A 57 -0.79 3.07 5.89
N GLY A 58 0.18 2.34 5.35
CA GLY A 58 -0.01 1.49 4.16
C GLY A 58 -1.08 0.42 4.38
N SER A 59 -1.23 -0.10 5.58
CA SER A 59 -2.27 -1.06 5.94
C SER A 59 -3.66 -0.47 5.77
N SER A 60 -3.88 0.76 6.24
CA SER A 60 -5.14 1.48 6.03
C SER A 60 -5.36 1.81 4.55
N ALA A 61 -4.29 2.13 3.81
CA ALA A 61 -4.36 2.35 2.37
C ALA A 61 -4.85 1.10 1.64
N ASN A 62 -4.31 -0.07 1.96
CA ASN A 62 -4.75 -1.35 1.37
C ASN A 62 -6.23 -1.63 1.67
N LEU A 63 -6.66 -1.45 2.91
CA LEU A 63 -8.07 -1.65 3.28
C LEU A 63 -9.00 -0.70 2.53
N LEU A 64 -8.69 0.59 2.52
CA LEU A 64 -9.53 1.60 1.88
C LEU A 64 -9.54 1.44 0.35
N SER A 65 -8.42 1.07 -0.26
CA SER A 65 -8.38 0.84 -1.70
C SER A 65 -9.29 -0.32 -2.11
N LEU A 66 -9.25 -1.46 -1.40
CA LEU A 66 -10.17 -2.57 -1.68
C LEU A 66 -11.63 -2.22 -1.35
N ALA A 67 -11.88 -1.54 -0.24
CA ALA A 67 -13.22 -1.13 0.16
C ALA A 67 -13.88 -0.19 -0.86
N SER A 68 -13.07 0.67 -1.52
CA SER A 68 -13.58 1.62 -2.52
C SER A 68 -14.23 0.98 -3.75
N PHE A 69 -13.88 -0.27 -4.07
CA PHE A 69 -14.47 -1.01 -5.17
C PHE A 69 -15.83 -1.64 -4.85
N ASN A 70 -16.16 -1.74 -3.56
CA ASN A 70 -17.43 -2.32 -3.09
C ASN A 70 -17.74 -3.70 -3.71
N PHE A 71 -16.75 -4.58 -3.79
CA PHE A 71 -16.91 -5.92 -4.33
C PHE A 71 -17.93 -6.74 -3.53
N ARG A 72 -18.66 -7.62 -4.22
CA ARG A 72 -19.61 -8.54 -3.58
C ARG A 72 -18.87 -9.49 -2.65
N LYS A 73 -19.40 -9.71 -1.45
CA LYS A 73 -18.88 -10.73 -0.51
C LYS A 73 -18.78 -12.10 -1.19
N GLY A 74 -17.70 -12.83 -0.92
CA GLY A 74 -17.41 -14.10 -1.59
C GLY A 74 -16.72 -13.99 -2.94
N SER A 75 -16.50 -12.76 -3.46
CA SER A 75 -15.62 -12.56 -4.62
C SER A 75 -14.17 -12.87 -4.28
N GLU A 76 -13.39 -13.28 -5.27
CA GLU A 76 -12.00 -13.71 -5.10
C GLU A 76 -11.01 -12.61 -5.48
N ILE A 77 -9.97 -12.49 -4.67
CA ILE A 77 -8.81 -11.61 -4.91
C ILE A 77 -7.56 -12.49 -5.03
N ILE A 78 -6.88 -12.44 -6.15
CA ILE A 78 -5.60 -13.14 -6.33
C ILE A 78 -4.49 -12.34 -5.63
N THR A 79 -3.65 -13.03 -4.84
CA THR A 79 -2.55 -12.43 -4.10
C THR A 79 -1.42 -13.45 -3.90
N PRO A 80 -0.13 -13.04 -3.88
CA PRO A 80 0.96 -13.98 -3.64
C PRO A 80 0.99 -14.47 -2.20
N THR A 81 1.49 -15.69 -1.99
CA THR A 81 1.72 -16.27 -0.64
C THR A 81 2.81 -15.53 0.13
N LEU A 82 3.83 -15.02 -0.58
CA LEU A 82 4.90 -14.23 0.02
C LEU A 82 4.52 -12.75 0.01
N THR A 83 3.91 -12.29 1.08
CA THR A 83 3.48 -10.90 1.24
C THR A 83 3.36 -10.53 2.72
N PHE A 84 3.21 -9.25 3.00
CA PHE A 84 2.92 -8.79 4.35
C PHE A 84 1.45 -9.05 4.72
N SER A 85 1.18 -9.37 5.98
CA SER A 85 -0.17 -9.73 6.45
C SER A 85 -1.25 -8.70 6.10
N THR A 86 -0.89 -7.41 6.07
CA THR A 86 -1.84 -6.33 5.73
C THR A 86 -2.14 -6.18 4.23
N THR A 87 -1.53 -6.97 3.37
CA THR A 87 -1.98 -7.16 1.99
C THR A 87 -3.19 -8.10 1.95
N VAL A 88 -3.20 -9.11 2.82
CA VAL A 88 -4.21 -10.18 2.86
C VAL A 88 -5.38 -9.84 3.79
N SER A 89 -5.09 -9.23 4.96
CA SER A 89 -6.11 -8.94 5.97
C SER A 89 -7.34 -8.18 5.44
N PRO A 90 -7.21 -7.16 4.57
CA PRO A 90 -8.37 -6.46 4.01
C PRO A 90 -9.30 -7.36 3.20
N ILE A 91 -8.77 -8.40 2.54
CA ILE A 91 -9.56 -9.36 1.77
C ILE A 91 -10.56 -10.05 2.71
N TYR A 92 -10.07 -10.58 3.85
CA TYR A 92 -10.94 -11.21 4.84
C TYR A 92 -11.87 -10.21 5.52
N GLN A 93 -11.37 -9.02 5.89
CA GLN A 93 -12.16 -8.00 6.58
C GLN A 93 -13.38 -7.54 5.77
N LEU A 94 -13.26 -7.54 4.44
CA LEU A 94 -14.32 -7.18 3.52
C LEU A 94 -15.21 -8.37 3.11
N GLY A 95 -14.98 -9.56 3.69
CA GLY A 95 -15.72 -10.77 3.35
C GLY A 95 -15.42 -11.33 1.96
N LEU A 96 -14.23 -11.00 1.42
CA LEU A 96 -13.71 -11.52 0.16
C LEU A 96 -12.85 -12.77 0.43
N ILE A 97 -12.51 -13.49 -0.60
CA ILE A 97 -11.76 -14.76 -0.52
C ILE A 97 -10.40 -14.55 -1.18
N PRO A 98 -9.26 -14.72 -0.44
CA PRO A 98 -7.96 -14.69 -1.07
C PRO A 98 -7.71 -15.97 -1.87
N HIS A 99 -7.30 -15.82 -3.10
CA HIS A 99 -6.79 -16.89 -3.93
C HIS A 99 -5.27 -16.76 -4.00
N PHE A 100 -4.56 -17.63 -3.30
CA PHE A 100 -3.12 -17.54 -3.20
C PHE A 100 -2.41 -18.15 -4.41
N ILE A 101 -1.40 -17.43 -4.90
CA ILE A 101 -0.47 -17.91 -5.93
C ILE A 101 0.95 -17.99 -5.38
N GLY A 102 1.79 -18.79 -6.02
CA GLY A 102 3.21 -18.90 -5.70
C GLY A 102 3.99 -17.65 -6.10
N VAL A 103 5.26 -17.65 -5.71
CA VAL A 103 6.27 -16.68 -6.16
C VAL A 103 7.36 -17.41 -6.94
N LEU A 104 8.00 -16.71 -7.86
CA LEU A 104 9.13 -17.27 -8.59
C LEU A 104 10.32 -17.46 -7.63
N GLU A 105 10.91 -18.66 -7.68
CA GLU A 105 12.06 -18.99 -6.86
C GLU A 105 13.20 -18.01 -7.09
N ASN A 106 13.87 -17.60 -6.00
CA ASN A 106 15.00 -16.66 -5.98
C ASN A 106 14.70 -15.24 -6.50
N LYS A 107 13.45 -14.92 -6.89
CA LYS A 107 13.07 -13.57 -7.36
C LYS A 107 12.12 -12.86 -6.40
N PHE A 108 11.39 -13.59 -5.56
CA PHE A 108 10.40 -13.09 -4.59
C PHE A 108 9.26 -12.26 -5.23
N ILE A 109 9.00 -12.47 -6.51
CA ILE A 109 7.91 -11.82 -7.26
C ILE A 109 6.80 -12.83 -7.53
N ALA A 110 5.57 -12.32 -7.65
CA ALA A 110 4.43 -13.16 -7.99
C ALA A 110 4.64 -13.88 -9.33
N ASP A 111 4.24 -15.15 -9.39
CA ASP A 111 4.25 -15.91 -10.63
C ASP A 111 3.06 -15.51 -11.50
N THR A 112 3.31 -14.70 -12.50
CA THR A 112 2.27 -14.15 -13.38
C THR A 112 1.58 -15.21 -14.22
N GLU A 113 2.24 -16.33 -14.55
CA GLU A 113 1.59 -17.44 -15.26
C GLU A 113 0.52 -18.13 -14.42
N GLN A 114 0.73 -18.18 -13.08
CA GLN A 114 -0.29 -18.69 -12.18
C GLN A 114 -1.51 -17.77 -12.09
N ILE A 115 -1.31 -16.44 -12.22
CA ILE A 115 -2.42 -15.48 -12.21
C ILE A 115 -3.43 -15.85 -13.29
N GLU A 116 -2.98 -16.00 -14.55
CA GLU A 116 -3.87 -16.33 -15.66
C GLU A 116 -4.65 -17.63 -15.46
N LYS A 117 -3.98 -18.66 -14.92
CA LYS A 117 -4.58 -19.97 -14.62
C LYS A 117 -5.61 -19.92 -13.49
N CYS A 118 -5.46 -18.96 -12.56
CA CYS A 118 -6.32 -18.82 -11.38
C CYS A 118 -7.52 -17.91 -11.62
N ILE A 119 -7.56 -17.14 -12.70
CA ILE A 119 -8.70 -16.27 -13.03
C ILE A 119 -9.94 -17.12 -13.31
N ASN A 120 -11.02 -16.81 -12.61
CA ASN A 120 -12.31 -17.45 -12.79
C ASN A 120 -13.45 -16.42 -12.64
N LYS A 121 -14.72 -16.87 -12.76
CA LYS A 121 -15.90 -16.00 -12.70
C LYS A 121 -16.09 -15.24 -11.39
N ARG A 122 -15.40 -15.63 -10.30
CA ARG A 122 -15.44 -14.95 -8.99
C ARG A 122 -14.27 -14.00 -8.80
N THR A 123 -13.25 -14.06 -9.63
CA THR A 123 -12.06 -13.19 -9.55
C THR A 123 -12.44 -11.78 -9.95
N VAL A 124 -12.26 -10.82 -9.04
CA VAL A 124 -12.61 -9.41 -9.25
C VAL A 124 -11.41 -8.49 -9.25
N ALA A 125 -10.30 -8.91 -8.65
CA ALA A 125 -9.06 -8.12 -8.62
C ALA A 125 -7.84 -9.00 -8.33
N VAL A 126 -6.67 -8.40 -8.56
CA VAL A 126 -5.36 -8.92 -8.19
C VAL A 126 -4.67 -7.87 -7.32
N ILE A 127 -4.09 -8.27 -6.19
CA ILE A 127 -3.31 -7.40 -5.32
C ILE A 127 -1.92 -7.98 -5.13
N ILE A 128 -0.91 -7.29 -5.65
CA ILE A 128 0.49 -7.74 -5.64
C ILE A 128 1.37 -6.62 -5.13
N PRO A 129 2.11 -6.83 -4.03
CA PRO A 129 3.13 -5.87 -3.60
C PRO A 129 4.40 -6.02 -4.43
N ASN A 130 5.05 -4.91 -4.75
CA ASN A 130 6.41 -4.90 -5.29
C ASN A 130 7.41 -5.16 -4.16
N LEU A 131 7.48 -6.42 -3.73
CA LEU A 131 8.27 -6.80 -2.55
C LEU A 131 9.75 -6.48 -2.76
N LEU A 132 10.33 -5.72 -1.81
CA LEU A 132 11.73 -5.25 -1.86
C LEU A 132 12.07 -4.43 -3.13
N GLY A 133 11.05 -3.85 -3.78
CA GLY A 133 11.23 -3.10 -5.03
C GLY A 133 11.28 -3.96 -6.30
N ASN A 134 11.10 -5.28 -6.17
CA ASN A 134 10.99 -6.18 -7.33
C ASN A 134 9.60 -6.02 -7.99
N ILE A 135 9.61 -5.96 -9.31
CA ILE A 135 8.39 -5.83 -10.13
C ILE A 135 8.12 -7.19 -10.78
N PRO A 136 6.93 -7.78 -10.60
CA PRO A 136 6.53 -9.02 -11.28
C PRO A 136 6.32 -8.85 -12.77
#